data_ccc51040830403ca3c0c72e7519f31f4
#
_entry.id   ccc51040830403ca3c0c72e7519f31f4
#
_cell.length_a   1.000
_cell.length_b   1.000
_cell.length_c   1.000
_cell.angle_alpha   90.00
_cell.angle_beta   90.00
_cell.angle_gamma   90.00
#
_symmetry.space_group_name_H-M   'P 1'
#
loop_
_entity.id
_entity.type
_entity.pdbx_description
1 polymer ?
#
loop_
_entity_poly.entity_id
_entity_poly.type
_entity_poly.pdbx_seq_one_letter_code
_entity_poly.pdbx_strand_id
1 'polypeptide(L)'
;MKITRRDTIKGATMMALSVSTFSPVLFAEEREPLMKPIIKYRGGKYKEFPKYERFIPKDYDTYYEPFVGGAATFFALAPHKAVIGDINEPLMNFYADVRNRFDSLSKELLELEGIYERNQADYKKRKSKNPKERVPNANEELYYSLRDQYNGLKSSKYSRAALYFFINKTAYSGMIRYNAQGHFNVPFGRYEHFNTRLVTREHSQLLRRAEILCSDYEVSFRRAGQNDFMYLDPPYDCIFNDYGNQMSENGFNENEHRRLAQKFRELRCRALMVIGHTPLTEELYGDLVKYEYAKNYAVNIRNRFRSQATHYVVTNYEV
;
A
#
# COMPACT_ATOMS: atom_id res chain seq x y z
N MET A 1 -43.52 30.36 71.75
CA MET A 1 -43.54 31.64 72.38
C MET A 1 -42.89 32.65 71.44
N LYS A 2 -43.73 33.53 70.90
CA LYS A 2 -43.50 34.95 70.61
C LYS A 2 -42.36 35.27 69.62
N ILE A 3 -42.73 35.72 68.41
CA ILE A 3 -42.94 37.13 67.96
C ILE A 3 -41.61 37.69 67.40
N THR A 4 -41.55 38.19 66.27
CA THR A 4 -42.00 39.23 65.31
C THR A 4 -40.77 40.04 64.81
N ARG A 5 -40.72 40.35 63.63
CA ARG A 5 -40.88 41.57 62.78
C ARG A 5 -39.84 41.67 61.69
N ARG A 6 -40.37 41.73 60.53
CA ARG A 6 -40.25 42.77 59.47
C ARG A 6 -39.13 43.80 59.72
N ASP A 7 -38.26 43.93 58.68
CA ASP A 7 -38.21 45.25 58.01
C ASP A 7 -37.53 45.12 56.62
N THR A 8 -38.05 45.90 55.76
CA THR A 8 -37.87 46.09 54.34
C THR A 8 -36.67 46.94 54.08
N ILE A 9 -35.80 46.67 53.12
CA ILE A 9 -35.02 47.70 52.36
C ILE A 9 -34.72 47.20 50.96
N LYS A 10 -35.35 47.81 50.00
CA LYS A 10 -34.96 48.33 48.68
C LYS A 10 -33.78 47.68 47.96
N GLY A 11 -34.01 47.05 46.85
CA GLY A 11 -33.74 47.41 45.46
C GLY A 11 -32.28 47.67 45.07
N ALA A 12 -31.68 46.68 44.39
CA ALA A 12 -30.71 46.93 43.31
C ALA A 12 -30.81 45.79 42.34
N THR A 13 -31.36 46.06 41.17
CA THR A 13 -31.39 45.17 40.02
C THR A 13 -30.01 45.06 39.44
N MET A 14 -29.30 43.97 39.67
CA MET A 14 -28.08 43.63 38.95
C MET A 14 -28.47 42.82 37.72
N MET A 15 -28.42 43.46 36.55
CA MET A 15 -28.41 42.76 35.25
C MET A 15 -27.13 41.92 35.15
N ALA A 16 -27.25 40.62 35.25
CA ALA A 16 -26.21 39.70 34.90
C ALA A 16 -26.17 39.53 33.38
N LEU A 17 -25.19 40.17 32.74
CA LEU A 17 -24.82 39.87 31.36
C LEU A 17 -24.23 38.46 31.31
N SER A 18 -25.03 37.52 30.82
CA SER A 18 -24.54 36.19 30.46
C SER A 18 -23.70 36.30 29.17
N VAL A 19 -22.39 36.35 29.35
CA VAL A 19 -21.45 36.16 28.23
C VAL A 19 -21.51 34.67 27.88
N SER A 20 -22.29 34.33 26.86
CA SER A 20 -22.24 33.00 26.26
C SER A 20 -20.90 32.89 25.49
N THR A 21 -19.95 32.19 26.08
CA THR A 21 -18.73 31.75 25.37
C THR A 21 -19.15 30.70 24.33
N PHE A 22 -19.32 31.16 23.09
CA PHE A 22 -19.35 30.25 21.95
C PHE A 22 -17.97 29.63 21.84
N SER A 23 -17.78 28.38 22.36
CA SER A 23 -16.68 27.52 21.94
C SER A 23 -16.95 27.10 20.49
N PRO A 24 -16.08 27.44 19.53
CA PRO A 24 -16.21 26.87 18.21
C PRO A 24 -16.01 25.35 18.35
N VAL A 25 -17.08 24.58 18.20
CA VAL A 25 -16.98 23.14 17.96
C VAL A 25 -16.27 23.02 16.62
N LEU A 26 -14.97 22.77 16.65
CA LEU A 26 -14.21 22.30 15.50
C LEU A 26 -14.84 20.98 15.09
N PHE A 27 -15.72 21.01 14.09
CA PHE A 27 -16.10 19.82 13.35
C PHE A 27 -14.80 19.33 12.69
N ALA A 28 -14.21 18.30 13.27
CA ALA A 28 -13.22 17.52 12.55
C ALA A 28 -13.96 16.99 11.31
N GLU A 29 -13.63 17.51 10.14
CA GLU A 29 -14.06 16.91 8.87
C GLU A 29 -13.68 15.43 8.96
N GLU A 30 -14.67 14.54 9.04
CA GLU A 30 -14.45 13.12 8.91
C GLU A 30 -13.87 12.89 7.50
N ARG A 31 -12.56 12.73 7.44
CA ARG A 31 -11.90 12.38 6.18
C ARG A 31 -12.47 11.06 5.69
N GLU A 32 -12.96 11.03 4.48
CA GLU A 32 -13.33 9.77 3.84
C GLU A 32 -12.19 8.75 3.96
N PRO A 33 -12.49 7.48 4.25
CA PRO A 33 -11.46 6.48 4.41
C PRO A 33 -10.69 6.31 3.09
N LEU A 34 -9.37 6.44 3.16
CA LEU A 34 -8.47 6.27 2.02
C LEU A 34 -8.67 4.90 1.36
N MET A 35 -8.68 4.86 0.04
CA MET A 35 -8.74 3.61 -0.72
C MET A 35 -7.51 2.74 -0.42
N LYS A 36 -7.76 1.47 -0.04
CA LYS A 36 -6.71 0.55 0.40
C LYS A 36 -6.02 -0.15 -0.78
N PRO A 37 -4.72 -0.49 -0.67
CA PRO A 37 -4.06 -1.33 -1.66
C PRO A 37 -4.75 -2.68 -1.85
N ILE A 38 -4.81 -3.14 -3.10
CA ILE A 38 -5.48 -4.40 -3.46
C ILE A 38 -4.66 -5.62 -3.01
N ILE A 39 -3.33 -5.56 -3.16
CA ILE A 39 -2.41 -6.68 -2.91
C ILE A 39 -1.52 -6.43 -1.69
N LYS A 40 -0.96 -7.52 -1.16
CA LYS A 40 0.15 -7.43 -0.20
C LYS A 40 1.43 -7.17 -0.99
N TYR A 41 2.10 -6.07 -0.70
CA TYR A 41 3.36 -5.72 -1.32
C TYR A 41 4.36 -5.25 -0.25
N ARG A 42 5.61 -5.72 -0.35
CA ARG A 42 6.64 -5.37 0.62
C ARG A 42 6.96 -3.88 0.49
N GLY A 43 7.13 -3.19 1.62
CA GLY A 43 7.40 -1.75 1.59
C GLY A 43 6.18 -0.86 1.41
N GLY A 44 4.97 -1.41 1.24
CA GLY A 44 3.75 -0.63 0.98
C GLY A 44 3.52 0.54 1.93
N LYS A 45 3.29 1.73 1.38
CA LYS A 45 3.25 3.03 2.06
C LYS A 45 1.90 3.45 2.63
N TYR A 46 0.87 2.60 2.58
CA TYR A 46 -0.49 2.96 3.00
C TYR A 46 -0.56 3.56 4.41
N LYS A 47 0.14 2.93 5.37
CA LYS A 47 0.17 3.43 6.76
C LYS A 47 1.07 4.65 6.95
N GLU A 48 1.93 4.93 5.99
CA GLU A 48 2.86 6.05 6.02
C GLU A 48 2.31 7.27 5.27
N PHE A 49 1.33 7.07 4.39
CA PHE A 49 0.74 8.12 3.55
C PHE A 49 0.43 9.42 4.34
N PRO A 50 -0.20 9.40 5.53
CA PRO A 50 -0.48 10.62 6.29
C PRO A 50 0.76 11.41 6.73
N LYS A 51 1.96 10.78 6.69
CA LYS A 51 3.21 11.43 7.11
C LYS A 51 3.79 12.31 6.02
N TYR A 52 3.54 11.99 4.76
CA TYR A 52 4.08 12.74 3.61
C TYR A 52 3.00 13.35 2.69
N GLU A 53 1.72 13.06 2.89
CA GLU A 53 0.60 13.60 2.12
C GLU A 53 0.64 15.14 2.00
N ARG A 54 0.99 15.82 3.10
CA ARG A 54 1.06 17.29 3.16
C ARG A 54 2.09 17.92 2.22
N PHE A 55 3.06 17.14 1.76
CA PHE A 55 4.09 17.57 0.83
C PHE A 55 3.69 17.37 -0.63
N ILE A 56 2.58 16.66 -0.91
CA ILE A 56 2.07 16.45 -2.27
C ILE A 56 1.38 17.72 -2.75
N PRO A 57 1.79 18.33 -3.87
CA PRO A 57 1.12 19.48 -4.45
C PRO A 57 -0.32 19.13 -4.85
N LYS A 58 -1.22 20.07 -4.78
CA LYS A 58 -2.64 19.88 -5.16
C LYS A 58 -2.91 20.25 -6.62
N ASP A 59 -2.00 21.00 -7.23
CA ASP A 59 -2.08 21.56 -8.57
C ASP A 59 -1.08 20.85 -9.49
N TYR A 60 -1.53 19.80 -10.19
CA TYR A 60 -0.77 19.09 -11.22
C TYR A 60 -1.69 18.56 -12.31
N ASP A 61 -1.16 18.41 -13.52
CA ASP A 61 -1.92 17.90 -14.68
C ASP A 61 -2.01 16.38 -14.66
N THR A 62 -0.87 15.69 -14.51
CA THR A 62 -0.80 14.23 -14.48
C THR A 62 0.06 13.76 -13.30
N TYR A 63 -0.44 12.76 -12.59
CA TYR A 63 0.29 12.04 -11.55
C TYR A 63 1.12 10.91 -12.14
N TYR A 64 2.40 10.83 -11.77
CA TYR A 64 3.30 9.74 -12.16
C TYR A 64 3.74 8.94 -10.93
N GLU A 65 3.70 7.60 -11.03
CA GLU A 65 4.25 6.69 -10.00
C GLU A 65 4.99 5.53 -10.67
N PRO A 66 6.29 5.71 -11.04
CA PRO A 66 7.06 4.74 -11.83
C PRO A 66 7.60 3.55 -11.01
N PHE A 67 7.44 3.55 -9.69
CA PHE A 67 7.71 2.43 -8.79
C PHE A 67 6.43 2.09 -8.04
N VAL A 68 5.35 1.78 -8.79
CA VAL A 68 4.01 1.70 -8.20
C VAL A 68 3.85 0.57 -7.19
N GLY A 69 4.55 -0.55 -7.35
CA GLY A 69 4.50 -1.67 -6.42
C GLY A 69 3.08 -2.01 -5.98
N GLY A 70 2.79 -1.93 -4.67
CA GLY A 70 1.46 -2.14 -4.12
C GLY A 70 0.43 -1.04 -4.41
N ALA A 71 0.78 0.01 -5.15
CA ALA A 71 -0.06 1.15 -5.51
C ALA A 71 -0.66 1.88 -4.29
N ALA A 72 0.05 1.91 -3.18
CA ALA A 72 -0.49 2.45 -1.93
C ALA A 72 -0.75 3.95 -2.01
N THR A 73 0.17 4.72 -2.60
CA THR A 73 0.06 6.17 -2.76
C THR A 73 -0.96 6.51 -3.85
N PHE A 74 -0.92 5.82 -4.98
CA PHE A 74 -1.88 5.98 -6.07
C PHE A 74 -3.33 5.78 -5.59
N PHE A 75 -3.61 4.67 -4.86
CA PHE A 75 -4.97 4.41 -4.35
C PHE A 75 -5.38 5.40 -3.26
N ALA A 76 -4.47 5.79 -2.36
CA ALA A 76 -4.77 6.75 -1.31
C ALA A 76 -5.04 8.16 -1.86
N LEU A 77 -4.28 8.59 -2.87
CA LEU A 77 -4.39 9.91 -3.50
C LEU A 77 -5.55 10.01 -4.49
N ALA A 78 -5.89 8.89 -5.16
CA ALA A 78 -6.97 8.79 -6.15
C ALA A 78 -6.94 9.88 -7.25
N PRO A 79 -5.82 10.07 -7.97
CA PRO A 79 -5.65 11.17 -8.93
C PRO A 79 -6.63 11.10 -10.10
N HIS A 80 -6.95 12.27 -10.69
CA HIS A 80 -7.86 12.34 -11.84
C HIS A 80 -7.25 11.75 -13.11
N LYS A 81 -5.94 11.90 -13.29
CA LYS A 81 -5.17 11.38 -14.43
C LYS A 81 -3.83 10.89 -13.92
N ALA A 82 -3.43 9.70 -14.33
CA ALA A 82 -2.19 9.10 -13.86
C ALA A 82 -1.44 8.31 -14.94
N VAL A 83 -0.14 8.13 -14.70
CA VAL A 83 0.71 7.13 -15.34
C VAL A 83 1.36 6.35 -14.22
N ILE A 84 1.05 5.06 -14.10
CA ILE A 84 1.65 4.18 -13.09
C ILE A 84 2.51 3.13 -13.77
N GLY A 85 3.67 2.84 -13.20
CA GLY A 85 4.65 1.95 -13.81
C GLY A 85 5.38 1.07 -12.79
N ASP A 86 5.82 -0.08 -13.24
CA ASP A 86 6.73 -0.98 -12.53
C ASP A 86 7.37 -1.92 -13.55
N ILE A 87 8.58 -2.41 -13.26
CA ILE A 87 9.23 -3.44 -14.10
C ILE A 87 8.65 -4.84 -13.87
N ASN A 88 7.83 -5.03 -12.84
CA ASN A 88 7.22 -6.30 -12.47
C ASN A 88 6.02 -6.60 -13.38
N GLU A 89 6.27 -7.32 -14.47
CA GLU A 89 5.25 -7.65 -15.47
C GLU A 89 4.01 -8.38 -14.89
N PRO A 90 4.12 -9.42 -14.04
CA PRO A 90 2.95 -10.05 -13.42
C PRO A 90 2.08 -9.09 -12.63
N LEU A 91 2.69 -8.12 -11.94
CA LEU A 91 2.01 -7.07 -11.19
C LEU A 91 1.25 -6.12 -12.12
N MET A 92 1.92 -5.62 -13.17
CA MET A 92 1.29 -4.68 -14.10
C MET A 92 0.16 -5.34 -14.90
N ASN A 93 0.31 -6.59 -15.30
CA ASN A 93 -0.75 -7.39 -15.91
C ASN A 93 -1.95 -7.60 -14.96
N PHE A 94 -1.70 -7.79 -13.66
CA PHE A 94 -2.77 -7.86 -12.67
C PHE A 94 -3.56 -6.54 -12.59
N TYR A 95 -2.91 -5.38 -12.51
CA TYR A 95 -3.60 -4.08 -12.53
C TYR A 95 -4.36 -3.83 -13.84
N ALA A 96 -3.79 -4.23 -14.97
CA ALA A 96 -4.45 -4.16 -16.26
C ALA A 96 -5.75 -5.01 -16.30
N ASP A 97 -5.72 -6.20 -15.72
CA ASP A 97 -6.91 -7.06 -15.61
C ASP A 97 -7.95 -6.49 -14.64
N VAL A 98 -7.56 -5.94 -13.50
CA VAL A 98 -8.48 -5.23 -12.59
C VAL A 98 -9.14 -4.05 -13.31
N ARG A 99 -8.38 -3.30 -14.13
CA ARG A 99 -8.89 -2.20 -14.95
C ARG A 99 -9.91 -2.65 -16.00
N ASN A 100 -9.55 -3.69 -16.77
CA ASN A 100 -10.23 -4.02 -18.03
C ASN A 100 -11.27 -5.13 -17.86
N ARG A 101 -11.08 -6.05 -16.89
CA ARG A 101 -11.85 -7.30 -16.75
C ARG A 101 -12.45 -7.48 -15.35
N PHE A 102 -12.72 -6.38 -14.65
CA PHE A 102 -13.18 -6.39 -13.25
C PHE A 102 -14.33 -7.37 -13.00
N ASP A 103 -15.37 -7.37 -13.83
CA ASP A 103 -16.57 -8.18 -13.58
C ASP A 103 -16.30 -9.69 -13.70
N SER A 104 -15.49 -10.12 -14.68
CA SER A 104 -15.08 -11.51 -14.82
C SER A 104 -14.11 -11.92 -13.71
N LEU A 105 -13.12 -11.08 -13.41
CA LEU A 105 -12.16 -11.31 -12.32
C LEU A 105 -12.88 -11.43 -10.97
N SER A 106 -13.83 -10.54 -10.70
CA SER A 106 -14.61 -10.57 -9.45
C SER A 106 -15.38 -11.87 -9.27
N LYS A 107 -15.98 -12.42 -10.36
CA LYS A 107 -16.66 -13.73 -10.32
C LYS A 107 -15.69 -14.87 -10.00
N GLU A 108 -14.52 -14.90 -10.63
CA GLU A 108 -13.49 -15.90 -10.38
C GLU A 108 -13.00 -15.83 -8.92
N LEU A 109 -12.78 -14.62 -8.41
CA LEU A 109 -12.34 -14.41 -7.03
C LEU A 109 -13.39 -14.85 -6.01
N LEU A 110 -14.66 -14.54 -6.23
CA LEU A 110 -15.77 -14.99 -5.36
C LEU A 110 -15.92 -16.51 -5.37
N GLU A 111 -15.74 -17.17 -6.52
CA GLU A 111 -15.74 -18.63 -6.58
C GLU A 111 -14.60 -19.23 -5.74
N LEU A 112 -13.38 -18.69 -5.88
CA LEU A 112 -12.21 -19.12 -5.10
C LEU A 112 -12.41 -18.86 -3.60
N GLU A 113 -12.98 -17.73 -3.22
CA GLU A 113 -13.32 -17.39 -1.83
C GLU A 113 -14.30 -18.41 -1.25
N GLY A 114 -15.36 -18.74 -1.99
CA GLY A 114 -16.34 -19.74 -1.56
C GLY A 114 -15.73 -21.14 -1.37
N ILE A 115 -14.78 -21.55 -2.22
CA ILE A 115 -14.05 -22.80 -2.03
C ILE A 115 -13.19 -22.74 -0.77
N TYR A 116 -12.44 -21.64 -0.63
CA TYR A 116 -11.52 -21.44 0.50
C TYR A 116 -12.25 -21.44 1.85
N GLU A 117 -13.39 -20.75 1.94
CA GLU A 117 -14.18 -20.65 3.17
C GLU A 117 -14.82 -22.01 3.55
N ARG A 118 -15.34 -22.77 2.58
CA ARG A 118 -15.85 -24.14 2.84
C ARG A 118 -14.77 -25.04 3.40
N ASN A 119 -13.59 -25.04 2.78
CA ASN A 119 -12.44 -25.83 3.24
C ASN A 119 -12.01 -25.40 4.66
N GLN A 120 -12.03 -24.11 4.94
CA GLN A 120 -11.67 -23.58 6.25
C GLN A 120 -12.68 -23.95 7.33
N ALA A 121 -13.98 -23.91 7.03
CA ALA A 121 -15.03 -24.32 7.95
C ALA A 121 -14.92 -25.82 8.31
N ASP A 122 -14.67 -26.68 7.29
CA ASP A 122 -14.45 -28.12 7.52
C ASP A 122 -13.18 -28.37 8.34
N TYR A 123 -12.08 -27.69 8.01
CA TYR A 123 -10.85 -27.76 8.81
C TYR A 123 -11.07 -27.40 10.27
N LYS A 124 -11.75 -26.25 10.55
CA LYS A 124 -12.06 -25.81 11.92
C LYS A 124 -12.94 -26.82 12.66
N LYS A 125 -13.95 -27.37 12.00
CA LYS A 125 -14.84 -28.41 12.57
C LYS A 125 -14.06 -29.69 12.93
N ARG A 126 -13.16 -30.17 12.06
CA ARG A 126 -12.33 -31.35 12.34
C ARG A 126 -11.30 -31.07 13.43
N LYS A 127 -10.68 -29.88 13.41
CA LYS A 127 -9.68 -29.49 14.41
C LYS A 127 -10.26 -29.32 15.80
N SER A 128 -11.49 -28.81 15.92
CA SER A 128 -12.19 -28.70 17.22
C SER A 128 -12.50 -30.04 17.86
N LYS A 129 -12.77 -31.08 17.05
CA LYS A 129 -13.00 -32.46 17.52
C LYS A 129 -11.73 -33.16 17.95
N ASN A 130 -10.59 -32.83 17.30
CA ASN A 130 -9.29 -33.44 17.52
C ASN A 130 -8.20 -32.38 17.76
N PRO A 131 -8.23 -31.63 18.90
CA PRO A 131 -7.38 -30.49 19.12
C PRO A 131 -5.86 -30.79 19.11
N LYS A 132 -5.52 -32.03 19.55
CA LYS A 132 -4.11 -32.47 19.67
C LYS A 132 -3.57 -33.12 18.39
N GLU A 133 -4.42 -33.50 17.46
CA GLU A 133 -4.03 -34.19 16.24
C GLU A 133 -3.70 -33.24 15.10
N ARG A 134 -2.83 -33.68 14.19
CA ARG A 134 -2.59 -32.96 12.93
C ARG A 134 -3.77 -33.24 11.98
N VAL A 135 -4.58 -32.22 11.74
CA VAL A 135 -5.69 -32.27 10.79
C VAL A 135 -5.22 -31.71 9.44
N PRO A 136 -5.40 -32.43 8.33
CA PRO A 136 -5.14 -31.89 6.99
C PRO A 136 -6.02 -30.68 6.71
N ASN A 137 -5.46 -29.68 6.02
CA ASN A 137 -6.17 -28.49 5.59
C ASN A 137 -6.29 -28.48 4.06
N ALA A 138 -7.49 -28.69 3.53
CA ALA A 138 -7.74 -28.71 2.09
C ALA A 138 -7.37 -27.39 1.38
N ASN A 139 -7.27 -26.28 2.12
CA ASN A 139 -6.76 -25.03 1.57
C ASN A 139 -5.25 -25.09 1.26
N GLU A 140 -4.49 -25.95 1.93
CA GLU A 140 -3.08 -26.17 1.59
C GLU A 140 -2.96 -26.87 0.22
N GLU A 141 -3.78 -27.89 -0.05
CA GLU A 141 -3.83 -28.58 -1.34
C GLU A 141 -4.32 -27.64 -2.45
N LEU A 142 -5.39 -26.88 -2.19
CA LEU A 142 -5.90 -25.86 -3.10
C LEU A 142 -4.80 -24.85 -3.45
N TYR A 143 -4.07 -24.34 -2.45
CA TYR A 143 -3.00 -23.38 -2.65
C TYR A 143 -1.92 -23.94 -3.58
N TYR A 144 -1.40 -25.14 -3.32
CA TYR A 144 -0.35 -25.70 -4.15
C TYR A 144 -0.85 -26.00 -5.57
N SER A 145 -2.09 -26.46 -5.73
CA SER A 145 -2.69 -26.70 -7.04
C SER A 145 -2.80 -25.40 -7.85
N LEU A 146 -3.30 -24.31 -7.25
CA LEU A 146 -3.42 -23.00 -7.92
C LEU A 146 -2.06 -22.34 -8.17
N ARG A 147 -1.07 -22.58 -7.30
CA ARG A 147 0.31 -22.16 -7.52
C ARG A 147 0.94 -22.87 -8.73
N ASP A 148 0.70 -24.17 -8.88
CA ASP A 148 1.16 -24.94 -10.05
C ASP A 148 0.50 -24.42 -11.34
N GLN A 149 -0.78 -24.07 -11.29
CA GLN A 149 -1.51 -23.46 -12.41
C GLN A 149 -0.93 -22.07 -12.74
N TYR A 150 -0.64 -21.25 -11.73
CA TYR A 150 0.02 -19.95 -11.93
C TYR A 150 1.40 -20.09 -12.58
N ASN A 151 2.16 -21.11 -12.19
CA ASN A 151 3.47 -21.41 -12.74
C ASN A 151 3.42 -22.08 -14.14
N GLY A 152 2.22 -22.33 -14.69
CA GLY A 152 2.05 -22.99 -15.98
C GLY A 152 2.31 -24.52 -15.98
N LEU A 153 2.45 -25.11 -14.79
CA LEU A 153 2.69 -26.55 -14.64
C LEU A 153 1.40 -27.38 -14.77
N LYS A 154 0.25 -26.73 -14.66
CA LYS A 154 -1.09 -27.31 -14.83
C LYS A 154 -1.98 -26.32 -15.59
N SER A 155 -2.94 -26.85 -16.34
CA SER A 155 -4.00 -26.05 -16.96
C SER A 155 -4.89 -25.38 -15.91
N SER A 156 -5.45 -24.22 -16.22
CA SER A 156 -6.35 -23.50 -15.31
C SER A 156 -7.60 -23.01 -16.03
N LYS A 157 -8.73 -23.05 -15.32
CA LYS A 157 -9.96 -22.33 -15.73
C LYS A 157 -9.99 -20.87 -15.25
N TYR A 158 -9.11 -20.52 -14.30
CA TYR A 158 -9.01 -19.18 -13.75
C TYR A 158 -8.02 -18.34 -14.55
N SER A 159 -8.29 -17.04 -14.64
CA SER A 159 -7.37 -16.10 -15.23
C SER A 159 -6.07 -16.00 -14.43
N ARG A 160 -4.99 -15.57 -15.10
CA ARG A 160 -3.69 -15.35 -14.46
C ARG A 160 -3.79 -14.31 -13.32
N ALA A 161 -4.66 -13.30 -13.48
CA ALA A 161 -4.91 -12.29 -12.46
C ALA A 161 -5.60 -12.87 -11.21
N ALA A 162 -6.58 -13.77 -11.37
CA ALA A 162 -7.22 -14.44 -10.23
C ALA A 162 -6.23 -15.34 -9.50
N LEU A 163 -5.41 -16.10 -10.23
CA LEU A 163 -4.35 -16.91 -9.65
C LEU A 163 -3.30 -16.05 -8.92
N TYR A 164 -2.85 -14.94 -9.53
CA TYR A 164 -1.90 -14.01 -8.91
C TYR A 164 -2.44 -13.44 -7.61
N PHE A 165 -3.69 -12.97 -7.60
CA PHE A 165 -4.32 -12.44 -6.40
C PHE A 165 -4.45 -13.51 -5.32
N PHE A 166 -4.91 -14.72 -5.67
CA PHE A 166 -5.05 -15.82 -4.74
C PHE A 166 -3.73 -16.15 -4.06
N ILE A 167 -2.66 -16.40 -4.84
CA ILE A 167 -1.35 -16.75 -4.27
C ILE A 167 -0.76 -15.60 -3.45
N ASN A 168 -0.92 -14.34 -3.88
CA ASN A 168 -0.46 -13.17 -3.13
C ASN A 168 -1.14 -13.07 -1.76
N LYS A 169 -2.45 -13.31 -1.69
CA LYS A 169 -3.21 -13.22 -0.44
C LYS A 169 -2.99 -14.40 0.50
N THR A 170 -2.72 -15.59 -0.03
CA THR A 170 -2.66 -16.84 0.73
C THR A 170 -1.24 -17.40 0.93
N ALA A 171 -0.23 -16.84 0.23
CA ALA A 171 1.17 -17.17 0.45
C ALA A 171 1.68 -16.69 1.81
N TYR A 172 2.65 -17.39 2.37
CA TYR A 172 3.28 -17.09 3.64
C TYR A 172 3.81 -15.66 3.68
N SER A 173 3.37 -14.91 4.68
CA SER A 173 3.75 -13.50 4.92
C SER A 173 3.50 -12.54 3.75
N GLY A 174 2.70 -12.94 2.73
CA GLY A 174 2.50 -12.15 1.52
C GLY A 174 3.79 -11.93 0.70
N MET A 175 4.76 -12.83 0.87
CA MET A 175 6.02 -12.76 0.14
C MET A 175 5.80 -13.02 -1.35
N ILE A 176 6.60 -12.36 -2.17
CA ILE A 176 6.72 -12.62 -3.61
C ILE A 176 8.14 -13.12 -3.84
N ARG A 177 8.27 -14.38 -4.24
CA ARG A 177 9.58 -15.00 -4.51
C ARG A 177 9.44 -16.03 -5.61
N TYR A 178 10.44 -16.06 -6.48
CA TYR A 178 10.55 -17.02 -7.59
C TYR A 178 11.84 -17.82 -7.45
N ASN A 179 11.86 -19.03 -7.98
CA ASN A 179 13.07 -19.84 -8.08
C ASN A 179 13.85 -19.52 -9.36
N ALA A 180 14.98 -20.18 -9.56
CA ALA A 180 15.83 -20.00 -10.75
C ALA A 180 15.12 -20.33 -12.09
N GLN A 181 14.06 -21.15 -12.05
CA GLN A 181 13.23 -21.46 -13.22
C GLN A 181 12.12 -20.44 -13.46
N GLY A 182 12.04 -19.36 -12.68
CA GLY A 182 10.99 -18.36 -12.79
C GLY A 182 9.65 -18.78 -12.18
N HIS A 183 9.59 -19.87 -11.41
CA HIS A 183 8.36 -20.31 -10.77
C HIS A 183 8.20 -19.69 -9.39
N PHE A 184 6.99 -19.20 -9.11
CA PHE A 184 6.62 -18.73 -7.77
C PHE A 184 6.72 -19.88 -6.78
N ASN A 185 7.50 -19.72 -5.68
CA ASN A 185 7.87 -20.82 -4.79
C ASN A 185 7.63 -20.55 -3.30
N VAL A 186 6.84 -19.53 -2.94
CA VAL A 186 6.49 -19.27 -1.54
C VAL A 186 5.54 -20.36 -1.02
N PRO A 187 5.67 -20.82 0.23
CA PRO A 187 4.77 -21.79 0.83
C PRO A 187 3.42 -21.19 1.21
N PHE A 188 2.44 -22.05 1.51
CA PHE A 188 1.12 -21.66 2.01
C PHE A 188 1.20 -20.92 3.35
N GLY A 189 0.49 -19.80 3.47
CA GLY A 189 0.52 -18.92 4.64
C GLY A 189 -0.45 -19.28 5.76
N ARG A 190 -1.35 -20.25 5.55
CA ARG A 190 -2.34 -20.75 6.52
C ARG A 190 -3.26 -19.66 7.10
N TYR A 191 -3.63 -18.69 6.28
CA TYR A 191 -4.57 -17.64 6.69
C TYR A 191 -5.97 -18.21 6.86
N GLU A 192 -6.74 -17.66 7.81
CA GLU A 192 -8.13 -18.07 8.03
C GLU A 192 -9.06 -17.62 6.91
N HIS A 193 -8.79 -16.47 6.31
CA HIS A 193 -9.64 -15.85 5.32
C HIS A 193 -8.87 -15.51 4.04
N PHE A 194 -9.52 -15.75 2.93
CA PHE A 194 -9.15 -15.23 1.62
C PHE A 194 -10.11 -14.09 1.30
N ASN A 195 -9.68 -12.85 1.56
CA ASN A 195 -10.53 -11.68 1.43
C ASN A 195 -10.46 -11.09 0.02
N THR A 196 -11.50 -11.28 -0.78
CA THR A 196 -11.65 -10.76 -2.13
C THR A 196 -12.27 -9.36 -2.18
N ARG A 197 -12.91 -8.90 -1.09
CA ARG A 197 -13.58 -7.59 -0.99
C ARG A 197 -12.62 -6.41 -1.09
N LEU A 198 -11.32 -6.66 -1.08
CA LEU A 198 -10.30 -5.64 -1.34
C LEU A 198 -10.24 -5.22 -2.81
N VAL A 199 -10.74 -6.04 -3.74
CA VAL A 199 -10.83 -5.70 -5.17
C VAL A 199 -12.21 -5.16 -5.43
N THR A 200 -12.37 -3.85 -5.48
CA THR A 200 -13.68 -3.19 -5.65
C THR A 200 -13.81 -2.52 -7.02
N ARG A 201 -15.04 -2.13 -7.37
CA ARG A 201 -15.32 -1.42 -8.61
C ARG A 201 -14.64 -0.04 -8.65
N GLU A 202 -14.49 0.61 -7.51
CA GLU A 202 -13.80 1.89 -7.37
C GLU A 202 -12.33 1.76 -7.75
N HIS A 203 -11.66 0.66 -7.38
CA HIS A 203 -10.29 0.37 -7.83
C HIS A 203 -10.21 0.27 -9.37
N SER A 204 -11.15 -0.47 -9.98
CA SER A 204 -11.22 -0.57 -11.45
C SER A 204 -11.46 0.78 -12.11
N GLN A 205 -12.37 1.59 -11.56
CA GLN A 205 -12.67 2.93 -12.06
C GLN A 205 -11.47 3.87 -11.96
N LEU A 206 -10.74 3.84 -10.84
CA LEU A 206 -9.55 4.64 -10.68
C LEU A 206 -8.43 4.19 -11.64
N LEU A 207 -8.21 2.88 -11.78
CA LEU A 207 -7.24 2.35 -12.73
C LEU A 207 -7.58 2.70 -14.20
N ARG A 208 -8.84 2.93 -14.55
CA ARG A 208 -9.24 3.43 -15.88
C ARG A 208 -8.78 4.85 -16.18
N ARG A 209 -8.46 5.64 -15.12
CA ARG A 209 -7.88 6.98 -15.26
C ARG A 209 -6.35 6.93 -15.38
N ALA A 210 -5.76 5.74 -15.30
CA ALA A 210 -4.32 5.53 -15.33
C ALA A 210 -3.88 4.83 -16.63
N GLU A 211 -2.80 5.33 -17.22
CA GLU A 211 -2.00 4.55 -18.14
C GLU A 211 -1.11 3.61 -17.29
N ILE A 212 -1.05 2.33 -17.66
CA ILE A 212 -0.31 1.30 -16.95
C ILE A 212 0.90 0.91 -17.80
N LEU A 213 2.10 1.11 -17.28
CA LEU A 213 3.35 0.86 -17.98
C LEU A 213 4.12 -0.29 -17.31
N CYS A 214 4.49 -1.32 -18.08
CA CYS A 214 5.48 -2.29 -17.66
C CYS A 214 6.84 -1.86 -18.24
N SER A 215 7.60 -1.05 -17.51
CA SER A 215 8.84 -0.45 -18.02
C SER A 215 9.76 0.03 -16.91
N ASP A 216 11.02 0.34 -17.27
CA ASP A 216 11.95 1.08 -16.42
C ASP A 216 11.37 2.48 -16.08
N TYR A 217 11.70 2.99 -14.89
CA TYR A 217 11.23 4.29 -14.39
C TYR A 217 11.60 5.46 -15.29
N GLU A 218 12.71 5.38 -16.02
CA GLU A 218 13.14 6.44 -16.93
C GLU A 218 12.13 6.72 -18.05
N VAL A 219 11.27 5.76 -18.42
CA VAL A 219 10.21 6.02 -19.40
C VAL A 219 9.27 7.10 -18.86
N SER A 220 8.86 7.00 -17.59
CA SER A 220 8.04 8.02 -16.93
C SER A 220 8.78 9.35 -16.74
N PHE A 221 10.07 9.30 -16.40
CA PHE A 221 10.91 10.49 -16.23
C PHE A 221 11.00 11.32 -17.52
N ARG A 222 11.16 10.66 -18.67
CA ARG A 222 11.22 11.35 -19.98
C ARG A 222 9.86 11.93 -20.42
N ARG A 223 8.75 11.38 -19.91
CA ARG A 223 7.40 11.77 -20.32
C ARG A 223 6.82 12.89 -19.45
N ALA A 224 7.21 12.96 -18.17
CA ALA A 224 6.67 13.95 -17.24
C ALA A 224 7.09 15.38 -17.65
N GLY A 225 6.11 16.27 -17.77
CA GLY A 225 6.28 17.68 -18.08
C GLY A 225 6.30 18.57 -16.83
N GLN A 226 6.50 19.86 -17.02
CA GLN A 226 6.69 20.83 -15.93
C GLN A 226 5.49 20.93 -14.98
N ASN A 227 4.27 20.73 -15.50
CA ASN A 227 3.03 20.82 -14.71
C ASN A 227 2.62 19.49 -14.05
N ASP A 228 3.36 18.42 -14.29
CA ASP A 228 3.07 17.11 -13.73
C ASP A 228 3.66 16.97 -12.31
N PHE A 229 3.21 15.93 -11.61
CA PHE A 229 3.77 15.54 -10.30
C PHE A 229 4.18 14.07 -10.32
N MET A 230 5.35 13.78 -9.78
CA MET A 230 5.88 12.41 -9.71
C MET A 230 6.12 12.00 -8.25
N TYR A 231 5.53 10.85 -7.86
CA TYR A 231 5.82 10.18 -6.60
C TYR A 231 6.74 8.98 -6.82
N LEU A 232 7.75 8.84 -5.97
CA LEU A 232 8.79 7.82 -6.09
C LEU A 232 8.91 7.03 -4.78
N ASP A 233 8.82 5.71 -4.86
CA ASP A 233 9.11 4.77 -3.78
C ASP A 233 10.03 3.67 -4.31
N PRO A 234 11.30 4.01 -4.63
CA PRO A 234 12.24 3.06 -5.23
C PRO A 234 12.60 1.95 -4.23
N PRO A 235 13.15 0.81 -4.69
CA PRO A 235 13.75 -0.17 -3.80
C PRO A 235 14.79 0.48 -2.89
N TYR A 236 14.82 0.07 -1.61
CA TYR A 236 15.72 0.67 -0.64
C TYR A 236 17.11 0.07 -0.70
N ASP A 237 18.11 0.90 -0.40
CA ASP A 237 19.47 0.46 -0.14
C ASP A 237 19.51 -0.35 1.16
N CYS A 238 19.27 -1.63 1.05
CA CYS A 238 19.33 -2.57 2.15
C CYS A 238 20.00 -3.87 1.70
N ILE A 239 20.70 -4.53 2.63
CA ILE A 239 21.47 -5.77 2.42
C ILE A 239 20.61 -6.93 1.87
N PHE A 240 19.30 -6.77 1.79
CA PHE A 240 18.34 -7.81 1.36
C PHE A 240 17.58 -7.40 0.10
N ASN A 241 18.08 -7.81 -1.06
CA ASN A 241 17.49 -7.60 -2.38
C ASN A 241 16.23 -8.48 -2.66
N ASP A 242 15.35 -8.66 -1.69
CA ASP A 242 14.21 -9.62 -1.75
C ASP A 242 12.91 -8.95 -2.25
N TYR A 243 13.00 -8.04 -3.24
CA TYR A 243 11.81 -7.39 -3.85
C TYR A 243 11.13 -8.24 -4.94
N GLY A 244 11.54 -9.51 -5.12
CA GLY A 244 10.90 -10.42 -6.07
C GLY A 244 11.14 -10.07 -7.54
N ASN A 245 12.08 -9.19 -7.83
CA ASN A 245 12.45 -8.80 -9.18
C ASN A 245 13.35 -9.85 -9.83
N GLN A 246 12.78 -10.62 -10.76
CA GLN A 246 13.51 -11.54 -11.63
C GLN A 246 14.38 -10.81 -12.69
N MET A 247 14.24 -9.48 -12.83
CA MET A 247 14.68 -8.74 -14.00
C MET A 247 16.05 -8.07 -13.86
N SER A 248 16.70 -8.12 -12.68
CA SER A 248 18.11 -7.69 -12.58
C SER A 248 18.91 -8.72 -11.80
N GLU A 249 19.95 -9.27 -12.42
CA GLU A 249 20.88 -10.21 -11.77
C GLU A 249 21.53 -9.60 -10.51
N ASN A 250 21.58 -8.26 -10.41
CA ASN A 250 22.23 -7.51 -9.32
C ASN A 250 21.25 -6.69 -8.45
N GLY A 251 19.91 -6.79 -8.66
CA GLY A 251 18.92 -5.98 -7.92
C GLY A 251 19.05 -4.47 -8.20
N PHE A 252 18.46 -3.64 -7.33
CA PHE A 252 18.60 -2.17 -7.35
C PHE A 252 19.80 -1.81 -6.48
N ASN A 253 21.00 -1.82 -7.09
CA ASN A 253 22.26 -1.65 -6.41
C ASN A 253 22.69 -0.17 -6.30
N GLU A 254 23.88 0.10 -5.74
CA GLU A 254 24.40 1.46 -5.56
C GLU A 254 24.47 2.24 -6.89
N ASN A 255 24.87 1.63 -7.99
CA ASN A 255 24.91 2.30 -9.28
C ASN A 255 23.54 2.75 -9.74
N GLU A 256 22.50 1.92 -9.49
CA GLU A 256 21.10 2.28 -9.76
C GLU A 256 20.62 3.43 -8.87
N HIS A 257 20.99 3.44 -7.57
CA HIS A 257 20.70 4.56 -6.68
C HIS A 257 21.36 5.85 -7.15
N ARG A 258 22.62 5.81 -7.58
CA ARG A 258 23.35 6.97 -8.14
C ARG A 258 22.72 7.44 -9.45
N ARG A 259 22.35 6.52 -10.34
CA ARG A 259 21.61 6.81 -11.58
C ARG A 259 20.26 7.49 -11.28
N LEU A 260 19.51 6.94 -10.35
CA LEU A 260 18.22 7.53 -9.93
C LEU A 260 18.40 8.93 -9.35
N ALA A 261 19.41 9.15 -8.50
CA ALA A 261 19.67 10.45 -7.89
C ALA A 261 20.02 11.52 -8.94
N GLN A 262 20.86 11.17 -9.91
CA GLN A 262 21.15 12.06 -11.03
C GLN A 262 19.87 12.41 -11.80
N LYS A 263 19.10 11.39 -12.19
CA LYS A 263 17.86 11.58 -12.96
C LYS A 263 16.79 12.34 -12.19
N PHE A 264 16.69 12.14 -10.87
CA PHE A 264 15.79 12.89 -10.00
C PHE A 264 16.09 14.40 -10.02
N ARG A 265 17.37 14.80 -10.02
CA ARG A 265 17.78 16.20 -10.10
C ARG A 265 17.54 16.83 -11.48
N GLU A 266 17.47 16.01 -12.52
CA GLU A 266 17.21 16.44 -13.90
C GLU A 266 15.70 16.55 -14.21
N LEU A 267 14.81 16.07 -13.31
CA LEU A 267 13.37 16.10 -13.52
C LEU A 267 12.86 17.54 -13.73
N ARG A 268 12.00 17.70 -14.73
CA ARG A 268 11.34 18.97 -15.03
C ARG A 268 10.05 19.17 -14.19
N CYS A 269 9.38 18.06 -13.82
CA CYS A 269 8.21 18.09 -12.97
C CYS A 269 8.57 18.19 -11.50
N ARG A 270 7.60 18.57 -10.65
CA ARG A 270 7.74 18.43 -9.21
C ARG A 270 7.74 16.93 -8.84
N ALA A 271 8.68 16.53 -7.99
CA ALA A 271 8.83 15.14 -7.61
C ALA A 271 9.07 15.01 -6.10
N LEU A 272 8.36 14.05 -5.49
CA LEU A 272 8.51 13.65 -4.10
C LEU A 272 8.96 12.19 -4.05
N MET A 273 10.01 11.91 -3.30
CA MET A 273 10.49 10.57 -3.05
C MET A 273 10.43 10.23 -1.56
N VAL A 274 10.00 9.00 -1.26
CA VAL A 274 10.15 8.42 0.08
C VAL A 274 11.18 7.32 0.01
N ILE A 275 12.26 7.46 0.78
CA ILE A 275 13.38 6.51 0.76
C ILE A 275 13.91 6.25 2.17
N GLY A 276 14.46 5.07 2.43
CA GLY A 276 15.10 4.75 3.70
C GLY A 276 16.40 5.54 3.88
N HIS A 277 16.65 6.03 5.11
CA HIS A 277 17.91 6.66 5.48
C HIS A 277 19.03 5.63 5.56
N THR A 278 20.09 5.83 4.79
CA THR A 278 21.37 5.12 4.82
C THR A 278 22.49 6.11 4.53
N PRO A 279 23.78 5.80 4.78
CA PRO A 279 24.88 6.67 4.38
C PRO A 279 24.86 7.03 2.87
N LEU A 280 24.45 6.09 2.02
CA LEU A 280 24.34 6.34 0.59
C LEU A 280 23.20 7.31 0.26
N THR A 281 22.02 7.12 0.84
CA THR A 281 20.87 8.01 0.57
C THR A 281 21.05 9.40 1.18
N GLU A 282 21.79 9.51 2.29
CA GLU A 282 22.23 10.78 2.86
C GLU A 282 23.20 11.51 1.90
N GLU A 283 24.21 10.81 1.37
CA GLU A 283 25.12 11.37 0.36
C GLU A 283 24.37 11.86 -0.87
N LEU A 284 23.40 11.08 -1.37
CA LEU A 284 22.71 11.36 -2.62
C LEU A 284 21.63 12.43 -2.54
N TYR A 285 20.97 12.57 -1.39
CA TYR A 285 19.73 13.36 -1.26
C TYR A 285 19.70 14.29 -0.04
N GLY A 286 20.71 14.30 0.85
CA GLY A 286 20.69 15.03 2.11
C GLY A 286 20.31 16.51 1.97
N ASP A 287 20.76 17.17 0.89
CA ASP A 287 20.44 18.56 0.55
C ASP A 287 18.98 18.79 0.11
N LEU A 288 18.25 17.75 -0.27
CA LEU A 288 16.87 17.77 -0.74
C LEU A 288 15.87 17.22 0.27
N VAL A 289 16.32 16.77 1.44
CA VAL A 289 15.45 16.24 2.50
C VAL A 289 14.63 17.36 3.10
N LYS A 290 13.29 17.21 3.08
CA LYS A 290 12.35 18.17 3.67
C LYS A 290 11.75 17.68 4.99
N TYR A 291 11.71 16.35 5.19
CA TYR A 291 11.16 15.76 6.40
C TYR A 291 11.73 14.35 6.60
N GLU A 292 11.87 13.97 7.86
CA GLU A 292 12.21 12.61 8.24
C GLU A 292 11.24 12.04 9.28
N TYR A 293 11.04 10.74 9.24
CA TYR A 293 10.18 10.07 10.20
C TYR A 293 10.61 8.64 10.49
N ALA A 294 10.40 8.22 11.75
CA ALA A 294 10.67 6.85 12.18
C ALA A 294 9.60 5.88 11.66
N LYS A 295 10.03 4.70 11.23
CA LYS A 295 9.19 3.55 10.89
C LYS A 295 9.57 2.34 11.74
N ASN A 296 8.57 1.76 12.39
CA ASN A 296 8.72 0.48 13.05
C ASN A 296 8.40 -0.64 12.07
N TYR A 297 9.40 -1.43 11.67
CA TYR A 297 9.16 -2.66 10.93
C TYR A 297 8.62 -3.75 11.86
N ALA A 298 7.52 -4.40 11.48
CA ALA A 298 7.08 -5.62 12.15
C ALA A 298 8.21 -6.65 12.03
N VAL A 299 8.58 -7.25 13.17
CA VAL A 299 9.74 -8.12 13.42
C VAL A 299 10.19 -8.90 12.18
N ASN A 300 11.42 -8.66 11.75
CA ASN A 300 12.10 -9.52 10.77
C ASN A 300 12.51 -10.81 11.49
N ILE A 301 12.02 -11.97 11.02
CA ILE A 301 12.25 -13.29 11.64
C ILE A 301 13.75 -13.62 11.78
N ARG A 302 14.62 -13.02 10.96
CA ARG A 302 16.08 -13.23 10.99
C ARG A 302 16.83 -12.28 11.92
N ASN A 303 16.27 -11.11 12.26
CA ASN A 303 16.87 -10.19 13.22
C ASN A 303 15.90 -9.97 14.38
N ARG A 304 16.22 -10.54 15.54
CA ARG A 304 15.49 -10.38 16.81
C ARG A 304 15.53 -8.94 17.37
N PHE A 305 16.06 -7.98 16.62
CA PHE A 305 16.13 -6.58 17.00
C PHE A 305 15.06 -5.79 16.27
N ARG A 306 14.23 -5.06 17.01
CA ARG A 306 13.36 -3.99 16.51
C ARG A 306 14.28 -2.88 16.00
N SER A 307 14.62 -2.87 14.72
CA SER A 307 15.32 -1.74 14.13
C SER A 307 14.28 -0.66 13.82
N GLN A 308 14.37 0.46 14.51
CA GLN A 308 13.77 1.69 14.04
C GLN A 308 14.54 2.09 12.78
N ALA A 309 13.84 2.15 11.67
CA ALA A 309 14.39 2.74 10.45
C ALA A 309 13.85 4.15 10.30
N THR A 310 14.67 5.05 9.83
CA THR A 310 14.27 6.41 9.47
C THR A 310 14.00 6.45 7.98
N HIS A 311 12.91 7.13 7.58
CA HIS A 311 12.61 7.41 6.18
C HIS A 311 12.73 8.91 5.93
N TYR A 312 13.27 9.25 4.77
CA TYR A 312 13.33 10.60 4.24
C TYR A 312 12.18 10.87 3.29
N VAL A 313 11.65 12.08 3.37
CA VAL A 313 10.83 12.72 2.34
C VAL A 313 11.71 13.70 1.61
N VAL A 314 11.99 13.43 0.36
CA VAL A 314 12.88 14.19 -0.51
C VAL A 314 12.04 14.87 -1.58
N THR A 315 12.26 16.15 -1.84
CA THR A 315 11.56 16.86 -2.92
C THR A 315 12.55 17.71 -3.75
N ASN A 316 12.28 17.87 -5.04
CA ASN A 316 13.03 18.79 -5.91
C ASN A 316 12.35 20.17 -6.02
N TYR A 317 11.42 20.49 -5.11
CA TYR A 317 10.70 21.76 -5.02
C TYR A 317 10.59 22.22 -3.57
N GLU A 318 10.29 23.52 -3.37
CA GLU A 318 9.99 24.07 -2.06
C GLU A 318 8.58 23.70 -1.61
N VAL A 319 8.38 23.42 -0.31
CA VAL A 319 7.15 22.95 0.33
C VAL A 319 6.69 23.87 1.43
#